data_60dbbe456fc8e42dfa3d2d320f2768ab
#
_entry.id   60dbbe456fc8e42dfa3d2d320f2768ab
#
_cell.length_a   1.000
_cell.length_b   1.000
_cell.length_c   1.000
_cell.angle_alpha   90.00
_cell.angle_beta   90.00
_cell.angle_gamma   90.00
#
_symmetry.space_group_name_H-M   'P 1'
#
loop_
_entity.id
_entity.type
_entity.pdbx_description
1 polymer ?
#
loop_
_entity_poly.entity_id
_entity_poly.type
_entity_poly.pdbx_seq_one_letter_code
_entity_poly.pdbx_strand_id
1 'polypeptide(L)'
;MTLYHVHMTLARTEEHPNGSSAHGYDIVLPLDAAMKLDPDAWKVHSKECTVRRFWQGEPDQKGLLRHIGRGWVIDYDATTPEGDEPFFKLDRHEFKAGEYLSVLEQDGEMQTFRIVTVEPLKG
;
A
#
# COMPACT_ATOMS: atom_id res chain seq x y z
N MET A 1 19.91 4.56 -3.40
CA MET A 1 18.62 3.85 -3.29
C MET A 1 17.54 4.91 -3.13
N THR A 2 16.40 4.76 -3.83
CA THR A 2 15.35 5.77 -3.87
C THR A 2 14.06 5.23 -3.26
N LEU A 3 13.47 6.02 -2.36
CA LEU A 3 12.11 5.77 -1.91
C LEU A 3 11.13 6.35 -2.93
N TYR A 4 10.02 5.68 -3.12
CA TYR A 4 8.99 6.09 -4.05
C TYR A 4 7.67 6.31 -3.31
N HIS A 5 6.89 7.27 -3.80
CA HIS A 5 5.52 7.48 -3.37
C HIS A 5 4.59 6.82 -4.39
N VAL A 6 3.78 5.89 -3.93
CA VAL A 6 2.80 5.17 -4.74
C VAL A 6 1.41 5.60 -4.31
N HIS A 7 0.63 6.14 -5.24
CA HIS A 7 -0.77 6.49 -5.02
C HIS A 7 -1.65 5.50 -5.76
N MET A 8 -2.55 4.85 -5.05
CA MET A 8 -3.48 3.91 -5.65
C MET A 8 -4.90 4.14 -5.16
N THR A 9 -5.88 3.89 -6.02
CA THR A 9 -7.29 4.10 -5.72
C THR A 9 -8.09 2.85 -6.00
N LEU A 10 -9.28 2.77 -5.38
CA LEU A 10 -10.15 1.61 -5.49
C LEU A 10 -10.53 1.35 -6.95
N ALA A 11 -10.31 0.11 -7.39
CA ALA A 11 -10.70 -0.34 -8.71
C ALA A 11 -12.20 -0.63 -8.75
N ARG A 12 -12.70 -1.08 -9.88
CA ARG A 12 -14.13 -1.36 -10.08
C ARG A 12 -14.63 -2.41 -9.09
N THR A 13 -15.77 -2.11 -8.47
CA THR A 13 -16.50 -3.07 -7.63
C THR A 13 -17.98 -2.93 -7.94
N GLU A 14 -18.82 -3.79 -7.36
CA GLU A 14 -20.27 -3.66 -7.53
C GLU A 14 -20.79 -2.33 -6.98
N GLU A 15 -20.23 -1.89 -5.85
CA GLU A 15 -20.59 -0.62 -5.24
C GLU A 15 -20.02 0.60 -5.98
N HIS A 16 -18.91 0.40 -6.67
CA HIS A 16 -18.22 1.46 -7.41
C HIS A 16 -17.89 0.97 -8.82
N PRO A 17 -18.87 0.97 -9.74
CA PRO A 17 -18.67 0.41 -11.09
C PRO A 17 -17.57 1.08 -11.90
N ASN A 18 -17.20 2.31 -11.57
CA ASN A 18 -16.13 3.05 -12.23
C ASN A 18 -14.90 3.24 -11.34
N GLY A 19 -14.83 2.47 -10.23
CA GLY A 19 -13.81 2.67 -9.22
C GLY A 19 -14.13 3.88 -8.35
N SER A 20 -13.19 4.26 -7.47
CA SER A 20 -13.37 5.43 -6.62
C SER A 20 -12.03 6.06 -6.28
N SER A 21 -11.86 7.33 -6.65
CA SER A 21 -10.67 8.11 -6.28
C SER A 21 -10.72 8.61 -4.83
N ALA A 22 -11.84 8.44 -4.15
CA ALA A 22 -12.01 8.83 -2.75
C ALA A 22 -11.64 7.71 -1.77
N HIS A 23 -11.23 6.55 -2.28
CA HIS A 23 -10.83 5.38 -1.49
C HIS A 23 -9.50 4.87 -1.99
N GLY A 24 -8.52 4.76 -1.13
CA GLY A 24 -7.23 4.23 -1.56
C GLY A 24 -6.12 4.35 -0.53
N TYR A 25 -4.90 4.30 -1.03
CA TYR A 25 -3.69 4.30 -0.22
C TYR A 25 -2.61 5.16 -0.86
N ASP A 26 -1.83 5.82 -0.01
CA ASP A 26 -0.55 6.41 -0.37
C ASP A 26 0.54 5.65 0.38
N ILE A 27 1.48 5.07 -0.34
CA ILE A 27 2.51 4.20 0.23
C ILE A 27 3.88 4.75 -0.14
N VAL A 28 4.77 4.85 0.84
CA VAL A 28 6.19 5.15 0.61
C VAL A 28 6.98 3.87 0.81
N LEU A 29 7.72 3.44 -0.21
CA LEU A 29 8.51 2.21 -0.17
C LEU A 29 9.69 2.30 -1.12
N PRO A 30 10.78 1.53 -0.84
CA PRO A 30 11.91 1.45 -1.76
C PRO A 30 11.62 0.45 -2.88
N LEU A 31 11.96 0.84 -4.11
CA LEU A 31 11.83 -0.02 -5.27
C LEU A 31 13.19 -0.27 -5.90
N ASP A 32 13.40 -1.49 -6.38
CA ASP A 32 14.63 -1.85 -7.08
C ASP A 32 14.57 -1.42 -8.56
N ALA A 33 15.61 -1.79 -9.33
CA ALA A 33 15.70 -1.41 -10.74
C ALA A 33 14.56 -2.00 -11.59
N ALA A 34 13.94 -3.08 -11.13
CA ALA A 34 12.80 -3.69 -11.79
C ALA A 34 11.45 -3.12 -11.30
N MET A 35 11.50 -2.07 -10.48
CA MET A 35 10.32 -1.43 -9.88
C MET A 35 9.54 -2.37 -8.98
N LYS A 36 10.24 -3.27 -8.31
CA LYS A 36 9.67 -4.16 -7.31
C LYS A 36 10.17 -3.78 -5.93
N LEU A 37 9.37 -4.09 -4.90
CA LEU A 37 9.74 -3.81 -3.52
C LEU A 37 11.08 -4.46 -3.19
N ASP A 38 11.98 -3.65 -2.64
CA ASP A 38 13.32 -4.07 -2.23
C ASP A 38 13.33 -4.34 -0.71
N PRO A 39 13.28 -5.62 -0.28
CA PRO A 39 13.20 -5.93 1.15
C PRO A 39 14.42 -5.51 1.95
N ASP A 40 15.61 -5.56 1.35
CA ASP A 40 16.84 -5.16 2.05
C ASP A 40 16.87 -3.65 2.29
N ALA A 41 16.46 -2.87 1.31
CA ALA A 41 16.34 -1.42 1.48
C ALA A 41 15.22 -1.08 2.48
N TRP A 42 14.14 -1.85 2.49
CA TRP A 42 13.07 -1.65 3.46
C TRP A 42 13.59 -1.82 4.91
N LYS A 43 14.45 -2.81 5.16
CA LYS A 43 15.01 -3.01 6.51
C LYS A 43 15.74 -1.76 7.01
N VAL A 44 16.45 -1.07 6.12
CA VAL A 44 17.21 0.13 6.47
C VAL A 44 16.27 1.32 6.67
N HIS A 45 15.20 1.42 5.87
CA HIS A 45 14.32 2.57 5.83
C HIS A 45 12.91 2.30 6.33
N SER A 46 12.74 1.27 7.18
CA SER A 46 11.40 0.83 7.60
C SER A 46 10.56 1.92 8.27
N LYS A 47 11.22 2.85 8.99
CA LYS A 47 10.51 3.95 9.65
C LYS A 47 10.01 5.01 8.67
N GLU A 48 10.55 5.03 7.48
CA GLU A 48 10.18 5.98 6.42
C GLU A 48 9.15 5.39 5.46
N CYS A 49 8.92 4.08 5.53
CA CYS A 49 7.95 3.39 4.68
C CYS A 49 6.56 3.51 5.28
N THR A 50 5.97 4.67 5.08
CA THR A 50 4.67 5.01 5.64
C THR A 50 3.53 4.63 4.71
N VAL A 51 2.36 4.39 5.29
CA VAL A 51 1.13 4.11 4.54
C VAL A 51 0.04 5.01 5.08
N ARG A 52 -0.67 5.68 4.17
CA ARG A 52 -1.86 6.45 4.51
C ARG A 52 -3.05 5.82 3.80
N ARG A 53 -4.06 5.43 4.57
CA ARG A 53 -5.33 4.96 4.03
C ARG A 53 -6.33 6.10 4.05
N PHE A 54 -6.91 6.43 2.92
CA PHE A 54 -7.97 7.41 2.83
C PHE A 54 -9.25 6.73 2.33
N TRP A 55 -10.34 7.05 2.98
CA TRP A 55 -11.63 6.42 2.68
C TRP A 55 -12.73 7.44 2.89
N GLN A 56 -13.59 7.60 1.88
CA GLN A 56 -14.68 8.58 1.95
C GLN A 56 -15.56 8.34 3.17
N GLY A 57 -15.79 9.39 3.95
CA GLY A 57 -16.61 9.30 5.16
C GLY A 57 -15.88 8.83 6.40
N GLU A 58 -14.57 8.54 6.30
CA GLU A 58 -13.75 8.09 7.43
C GLU A 58 -12.50 8.96 7.54
N PRO A 59 -11.99 9.16 8.76
CA PRO A 59 -10.69 9.84 8.92
C PRO A 59 -9.56 9.04 8.29
N ASP A 60 -8.55 9.72 7.76
CA ASP A 60 -7.36 9.06 7.25
C ASP A 60 -6.67 8.26 8.35
N GLN A 61 -6.20 7.07 8.01
CA GLN A 61 -5.42 6.23 8.91
C GLN A 61 -3.98 6.20 8.42
N LYS A 62 -3.04 6.33 9.35
CA LYS A 62 -1.61 6.31 9.03
C LYS A 62 -0.95 5.13 9.72
N GLY A 63 -0.05 4.48 9.02
CA GLY A 63 0.67 3.34 9.55
C GLY A 63 2.01 3.17 8.86
N LEU A 64 2.61 2.02 9.13
CA LEU A 64 3.90 1.65 8.55
C LEU A 64 3.77 0.36 7.77
N LEU A 65 4.56 0.25 6.71
CA LEU A 65 4.68 -1.00 5.96
C LEU A 65 5.59 -1.94 6.75
N ARG A 66 5.10 -3.14 7.07
CA ARG A 66 5.85 -4.14 7.83
C ARG A 66 5.90 -5.47 7.11
N HIS A 67 7.01 -6.17 7.31
CA HIS A 67 7.22 -7.51 6.77
C HIS A 67 7.03 -8.51 7.91
N ILE A 68 6.00 -9.33 7.83
CA ILE A 68 5.68 -10.34 8.84
C ILE A 68 5.66 -11.71 8.17
N GLY A 69 6.57 -12.59 8.60
CA GLY A 69 6.71 -13.90 7.97
C GLY A 69 7.11 -13.74 6.51
N ARG A 70 6.29 -14.25 5.60
CA ARG A 70 6.52 -14.12 4.16
C ARG A 70 5.66 -13.05 3.51
N GLY A 71 4.88 -12.33 4.32
CA GLY A 71 3.93 -11.37 3.80
C GLY A 71 4.26 -9.94 4.19
N TRP A 72 3.52 -9.03 3.61
CA TRP A 72 3.61 -7.60 3.87
C TRP A 72 2.27 -7.10 4.39
N VAL A 73 2.31 -6.28 5.42
CA VAL A 73 1.10 -5.76 6.05
C VAL A 73 1.23 -4.26 6.29
N ILE A 74 0.07 -3.61 6.43
CA ILE A 74 0.00 -2.24 6.91
C ILE A 74 -0.26 -2.33 8.42
N ASP A 75 0.65 -1.77 9.22
CA ASP A 75 0.51 -1.73 10.67
C ASP A 75 0.10 -0.32 11.07
N TYR A 76 -1.18 -0.13 11.33
CA TYR A 76 -1.73 1.19 11.70
C TYR A 76 -1.45 1.57 13.14
N ASP A 77 -1.35 0.58 14.02
CA ASP A 77 -1.17 0.84 15.45
C ASP A 77 -0.42 -0.33 16.08
N ALA A 78 0.76 -0.04 16.60
CA ALA A 78 1.59 -1.06 17.25
C ALA A 78 0.92 -1.70 18.48
N THR A 79 -0.13 -1.09 19.01
CA THR A 79 -0.84 -1.61 20.20
C THR A 79 -2.03 -2.50 19.86
N THR A 80 -2.48 -2.52 18.59
CA THR A 80 -3.64 -3.33 18.17
C THR A 80 -3.31 -4.13 16.91
N PRO A 81 -2.77 -5.36 17.07
CA PRO A 81 -2.45 -6.20 15.91
C PRO A 81 -3.66 -6.50 15.02
N GLU A 82 -4.86 -6.37 15.55
CA GLU A 82 -6.10 -6.64 14.83
C GLU A 82 -6.40 -5.65 13.71
N GLY A 83 -5.72 -4.51 13.69
CA GLY A 83 -5.92 -3.51 12.65
C GLY A 83 -5.01 -3.68 11.43
N ASP A 84 -4.14 -4.69 11.43
CA ASP A 84 -3.22 -4.91 10.33
C ASP A 84 -3.96 -5.36 9.07
N GLU A 85 -3.57 -4.78 7.94
CA GLU A 85 -4.16 -5.11 6.63
C GLU A 85 -3.11 -5.76 5.73
N PRO A 86 -3.20 -7.08 5.47
CA PRO A 86 -2.26 -7.74 4.59
C PRO A 86 -2.41 -7.33 3.13
N PHE A 87 -1.27 -7.11 2.47
CA PHE A 87 -1.20 -7.01 1.03
C PHE A 87 -1.07 -8.38 0.41
N PHE A 88 -1.76 -8.62 -0.69
CA PHE A 88 -1.63 -9.86 -1.42
C PHE A 88 -0.42 -9.78 -2.37
N LYS A 89 0.63 -10.53 -2.04
CA LYS A 89 1.84 -10.66 -2.88
C LYS A 89 2.48 -9.32 -3.26
N LEU A 90 2.62 -8.42 -2.29
CA LEU A 90 3.16 -7.07 -2.53
C LEU A 90 4.53 -7.10 -3.21
N ASP A 91 5.40 -8.02 -2.80
CA ASP A 91 6.77 -8.14 -3.28
C ASP A 91 6.89 -8.73 -4.70
N ARG A 92 5.79 -9.20 -5.27
CA ARG A 92 5.78 -9.78 -6.61
C ARG A 92 5.26 -8.85 -7.69
N HIS A 93 4.71 -7.71 -7.29
CA HIS A 93 4.17 -6.74 -8.23
C HIS A 93 5.23 -5.76 -8.68
N GLU A 94 5.19 -5.42 -9.96
CA GLU A 94 5.92 -4.31 -10.51
C GLU A 94 5.09 -3.04 -10.27
N PHE A 95 5.68 -2.05 -9.62
CA PHE A 95 4.96 -0.83 -9.26
C PHE A 95 5.01 0.17 -10.41
N LYS A 96 3.94 0.20 -11.18
CA LYS A 96 3.79 1.19 -12.26
C LYS A 96 2.31 1.55 -12.42
N ALA A 97 2.06 2.73 -12.96
CA ALA A 97 0.69 3.20 -13.21
C ALA A 97 -0.08 2.19 -14.07
N GLY A 98 -1.29 1.88 -13.67
CA GLY A 98 -2.15 0.93 -14.36
C GLY A 98 -2.12 -0.49 -13.80
N GLU A 99 -1.15 -0.83 -12.96
CA GLU A 99 -1.10 -2.13 -12.29
C GLU A 99 -2.07 -2.19 -11.12
N TYR A 100 -2.39 -3.38 -10.67
CA TYR A 100 -3.36 -3.62 -9.60
C TYR A 100 -2.72 -4.31 -8.42
N LEU A 101 -3.14 -3.91 -7.21
CA LEU A 101 -2.75 -4.54 -5.95
C LEU A 101 -4.00 -4.87 -5.15
N SER A 102 -3.96 -5.97 -4.42
CA SER A 102 -5.06 -6.35 -3.54
C SER A 102 -4.65 -6.24 -2.08
N VAL A 103 -5.57 -5.74 -1.26
CA VAL A 103 -5.39 -5.58 0.18
C VAL A 103 -6.56 -6.25 0.87
N LEU A 104 -6.26 -7.04 1.92
CA LEU A 104 -7.30 -7.60 2.76
C LEU A 104 -7.71 -6.53 3.78
N GLU A 105 -8.90 -5.98 3.60
CA GLU A 105 -9.42 -4.91 4.45
C GLU A 105 -9.81 -5.42 5.83
N GLN A 106 -10.00 -4.49 6.76
CA GLN A 106 -10.34 -4.80 8.16
C GLN A 106 -11.66 -5.54 8.31
N ASP A 107 -12.57 -5.39 7.35
CA ASP A 107 -13.85 -6.10 7.34
C ASP A 107 -13.75 -7.53 6.83
N GLY A 108 -12.54 -7.99 6.50
CA GLY A 108 -12.31 -9.34 6.00
C GLY A 108 -12.51 -9.50 4.50
N GLU A 109 -12.80 -8.42 3.79
CA GLU A 109 -12.99 -8.47 2.34
C GLU A 109 -11.72 -8.05 1.60
N MET A 110 -11.38 -8.79 0.55
CA MET A 110 -10.28 -8.46 -0.33
C MET A 110 -10.73 -7.38 -1.31
N GLN A 111 -10.01 -6.27 -1.33
CA GLN A 111 -10.29 -5.18 -2.27
C GLN A 111 -9.11 -4.98 -3.20
N THR A 112 -9.40 -4.66 -4.45
CA THR A 112 -8.37 -4.41 -5.46
C THR A 112 -8.26 -2.92 -5.73
N PHE A 113 -7.00 -2.44 -5.77
CA PHE A 113 -6.69 -1.04 -6.03
C PHE A 113 -5.83 -0.91 -7.27
N ARG A 114 -6.04 0.16 -8.00
CA ARG A 114 -5.26 0.47 -9.20
C ARG A 114 -4.20 1.50 -8.86
N ILE A 115 -2.96 1.25 -9.25
CA ILE A 115 -1.87 2.21 -9.08
C ILE A 115 -2.07 3.34 -10.08
N VAL A 116 -2.17 4.58 -9.56
CA VAL A 116 -2.37 5.78 -10.35
C VAL A 116 -1.04 6.44 -10.68
N THR A 117 -0.19 6.63 -9.65
CA THR A 117 1.12 7.25 -9.84
C THR A 117 2.18 6.52 -9.03
N VAL A 118 3.40 6.51 -9.57
CA VAL A 118 4.60 6.03 -8.88
C VAL A 118 5.68 7.08 -9.13
N GLU A 119 6.09 7.79 -8.08
CA GLU A 119 7.01 8.91 -8.21
C GLU A 119 8.15 8.82 -7.21
N PRO A 120 9.39 9.15 -7.62
CA PRO A 120 10.50 9.22 -6.67
C PRO A 120 10.19 10.25 -5.59
N LEU A 121 10.48 9.88 -4.35
CA LEU A 121 10.32 10.80 -3.22
C LEU A 121 11.52 11.75 -3.21
N LYS A 122 11.24 13.04 -3.28
CA LYS A 122 12.27 14.06 -3.21
C LYS A 122 12.60 14.30 -1.73
N GLY A 123 13.83 13.97 -1.36
CA GLY A 123 14.20 14.14 0.04
C GLY A 123 15.44 14.91 0.25
#